data_c3b8a7c0ac8011ae41b7c413be5989e2
#
_entry.id   c3b8a7c0ac8011ae41b7c413be5989e2
#
_cell.length_a   1.000
_cell.length_b   1.000
_cell.length_c   1.000
_cell.angle_alpha   90.00
_cell.angle_beta   90.00
_cell.angle_gamma   90.00
#
_symmetry.space_group_name_H-M   'P 1'
#
loop_
_entity.id
_entity.type
_entity.pdbx_description
1 polymer ?
#
loop_
_entity_poly.entity_id
_entity_poly.type
_entity_poly.pdbx_seq_one_letter_code
_entity_poly.pdbx_strand_id
1 'polypeptide(L)'
;HTLQLLLGHETYNLRNYSLSGAKSNIFSTDNDELGGAVVDMNSSSSSFGEYVNEGYFFRGMYEYDGRIFASASYRRDASSRFHPDHRWGNFWSVGAAWIINRESWFNAPVFNMLKLKASYGSQGNDAIGMYRYTDLYSVSNDGNDGISISFAQKGNPNITWETNSNLNVGAEFGLWNDRLSGSVDFFYRLTSDMLFSVPVAPSMGYSSYYDNIGDMSNIGVEVVLNGDIVRTQNVVWSVNANLTWVKNKVLSLPDSRKDICVDGHWGFINGSTFIGEGLSLNTYYMPTYAGVDPTSGKATWNWFEKKKDENGEVVKDENGKPVGEWKTTDVYQNVSSDNDSWKLLQCSMPTVFGGFGTSLYAYGFDISIALDYQLGGTMYDGSYAGYLSAPTASSVGKNLHLDIYDSWSQDNKDSQMPRFQYDDLYQNSTSDRFLISSNYLNISNISVGYTFPAKWWNGHIQNLRVYAACDNVWYWSKR
;
A
#
# COMPACT_ATOMS: atom_id res chain seq x y z
N HIS A 1 -2.08 -10.26 -43.13
CA HIS A 1 -2.28 -11.13 -41.98
C HIS A 1 -0.94 -11.53 -41.39
N THR A 2 -0.73 -11.31 -40.11
CA THR A 2 0.46 -11.77 -39.38
C THR A 2 0.00 -12.63 -38.21
N LEU A 3 0.55 -13.84 -38.10
CA LEU A 3 0.34 -14.71 -36.94
C LEU A 3 1.69 -15.01 -36.29
N GLN A 4 1.78 -14.75 -34.99
CA GLN A 4 2.96 -15.09 -34.21
C GLN A 4 2.55 -16.08 -33.13
N LEU A 5 3.29 -17.17 -32.98
CA LEU A 5 3.08 -18.21 -31.99
C LEU A 5 4.36 -18.36 -31.16
N LEU A 6 4.22 -18.44 -29.86
CA LEU A 6 5.31 -18.64 -28.92
C LEU A 6 4.95 -19.78 -27.97
N LEU A 7 5.87 -20.71 -27.82
CA LEU A 7 5.86 -21.74 -26.77
C LEU A 7 7.12 -21.56 -25.93
N GLY A 8 6.99 -21.68 -24.63
CA GLY A 8 8.14 -21.53 -23.75
C GLY A 8 8.01 -22.33 -22.46
N HIS A 9 9.17 -22.62 -21.90
CA HIS A 9 9.35 -23.16 -20.55
C HIS A 9 10.36 -22.30 -19.82
N GLU A 10 10.09 -22.03 -18.55
CA GLU A 10 10.93 -21.21 -17.69
C GLU A 10 11.09 -21.91 -16.35
N THR A 11 12.30 -21.87 -15.81
CA THR A 11 12.58 -22.28 -14.44
C THR A 11 13.38 -21.18 -13.77
N TYR A 12 12.92 -20.74 -12.60
CA TYR A 12 13.60 -19.75 -11.77
C TYR A 12 13.96 -20.41 -10.43
N ASN A 13 15.23 -20.34 -10.06
CA ASN A 13 15.72 -20.83 -8.76
C ASN A 13 16.48 -19.70 -8.05
N LEU A 14 16.01 -19.32 -6.88
CA LEU A 14 16.62 -18.33 -6.01
C LEU A 14 17.10 -19.00 -4.73
N ARG A 15 18.38 -18.90 -4.44
CA ARG A 15 19.00 -19.39 -3.20
C ARG A 15 19.57 -18.23 -2.42
N ASN A 16 19.13 -18.07 -1.21
CA ASN A 16 19.59 -17.03 -0.31
C ASN A 16 20.34 -17.66 0.86
N TYR A 17 21.55 -17.19 1.09
CA TYR A 17 22.35 -17.51 2.26
C TYR A 17 22.54 -16.23 3.07
N SER A 18 22.29 -16.30 4.36
CA SER A 18 22.56 -15.20 5.27
C SER A 18 23.47 -15.71 6.39
N LEU A 19 24.46 -14.91 6.71
CA LEU A 19 25.33 -15.10 7.88
C LEU A 19 25.39 -13.76 8.61
N SER A 20 25.13 -13.76 9.89
CA SER A 20 25.27 -12.60 10.76
C SER A 20 26.10 -12.92 11.98
N GLY A 21 26.83 -11.93 12.45
CA GLY A 21 27.61 -11.98 13.67
C GLY A 21 27.76 -10.58 14.25
N ALA A 22 27.91 -10.47 15.56
CA ALA A 22 28.15 -9.20 16.22
C ALA A 22 29.23 -9.33 17.28
N LYS A 23 30.02 -8.26 17.40
CA LYS A 23 31.00 -8.05 18.47
C LYS A 23 30.82 -6.65 19.02
N SER A 24 31.24 -6.45 20.26
CA SER A 24 31.30 -5.15 20.92
C SER A 24 32.72 -4.77 21.31
N ASN A 25 32.91 -3.55 21.83
CA ASN A 25 34.21 -3.00 22.24
C ASN A 25 35.16 -2.90 21.05
N ILE A 26 34.82 -2.07 20.07
CA ILE A 26 35.71 -1.70 18.95
C ILE A 26 36.84 -0.81 19.48
N PHE A 27 38.06 -1.03 19.00
CA PHE A 27 39.22 -0.24 19.40
C PHE A 27 39.33 1.11 18.67
N SER A 28 38.71 1.26 17.52
CA SER A 28 38.65 2.47 16.71
C SER A 28 37.34 2.58 15.96
N THR A 29 36.77 3.79 15.87
CA THR A 29 35.63 4.10 15.02
C THR A 29 35.93 4.11 13.52
N ASP A 30 37.24 4.12 13.15
CA ASP A 30 37.68 4.08 11.76
C ASP A 30 37.75 2.64 11.21
N ASN A 31 37.55 1.64 12.07
CA ASN A 31 37.55 0.22 11.69
C ASN A 31 36.25 -0.45 12.19
N ASP A 32 35.32 -0.66 11.28
CA ASP A 32 34.01 -1.27 11.49
C ASP A 32 33.94 -2.78 11.21
N GLU A 33 35.12 -3.39 10.93
CA GLU A 33 35.25 -4.84 10.74
C GLU A 33 35.11 -5.60 12.06
N LEU A 34 34.45 -6.79 12.02
CA LEU A 34 34.29 -7.64 13.21
C LEU A 34 35.66 -8.00 13.88
N GLY A 35 36.74 -8.04 13.10
CA GLY A 35 38.11 -8.25 13.63
C GLY A 35 38.61 -7.08 14.47
N GLY A 36 38.05 -5.88 14.34
CA GLY A 36 38.37 -4.69 15.13
C GLY A 36 37.65 -4.63 16.48
N ALA A 37 36.83 -5.60 16.82
CA ALA A 37 36.10 -5.69 18.09
C ALA A 37 36.57 -6.91 18.89
N VAL A 38 36.60 -6.81 20.23
CA VAL A 38 37.22 -7.80 21.12
C VAL A 38 36.27 -8.64 21.95
N VAL A 39 34.98 -8.25 22.05
CA VAL A 39 34.00 -8.97 22.85
C VAL A 39 32.95 -9.66 21.94
N ASP A 40 32.88 -10.97 22.01
CA ASP A 40 31.87 -11.75 21.31
C ASP A 40 30.49 -11.57 21.95
N MET A 41 29.47 -11.25 21.12
CA MET A 41 28.10 -10.98 21.57
C MET A 41 27.22 -12.24 21.61
N ASN A 42 27.75 -13.43 21.34
CA ASN A 42 27.02 -14.70 21.21
C ASN A 42 25.79 -14.59 20.29
N SER A 43 25.88 -13.78 19.24
CA SER A 43 24.78 -13.45 18.33
C SER A 43 25.06 -13.90 16.90
N SER A 44 25.84 -14.97 16.71
CA SER A 44 26.04 -15.54 15.38
C SER A 44 24.84 -16.35 14.94
N SER A 45 24.39 -16.15 13.72
CA SER A 45 23.32 -16.93 13.10
C SER A 45 23.55 -17.09 11.61
N SER A 46 23.05 -18.19 11.05
CA SER A 46 23.01 -18.37 9.60
C SER A 46 21.67 -18.94 9.18
N SER A 47 21.24 -18.58 7.99
CA SER A 47 20.02 -19.12 7.40
C SER A 47 20.21 -19.41 5.92
N PHE A 48 19.44 -20.37 5.44
CA PHE A 48 19.34 -20.74 4.04
C PHE A 48 17.86 -20.73 3.63
N GLY A 49 17.59 -20.17 2.46
CA GLY A 49 16.28 -20.17 1.83
C GLY A 49 16.37 -20.50 0.36
N GLU A 50 15.46 -21.31 -0.15
CA GLU A 50 15.35 -21.65 -1.56
C GLU A 50 13.93 -21.43 -2.06
N TYR A 51 13.80 -20.68 -3.15
CA TYR A 51 12.55 -20.47 -3.87
C TYR A 51 12.70 -20.97 -5.30
N VAL A 52 11.79 -21.81 -5.75
CA VAL A 52 11.76 -22.35 -7.11
C VAL A 52 10.38 -22.06 -7.70
N ASN A 53 10.40 -21.52 -8.92
CA ASN A 53 9.21 -21.37 -9.76
C ASN A 53 9.47 -22.06 -11.12
N GLU A 54 8.48 -22.78 -11.62
CA GLU A 54 8.53 -23.46 -12.92
C GLU A 54 7.26 -23.11 -13.70
N GLY A 55 7.41 -22.73 -14.99
CA GLY A 55 6.30 -22.31 -15.81
C GLY A 55 6.37 -22.82 -17.25
N TYR A 56 5.22 -23.25 -17.77
CA TYR A 56 4.99 -23.58 -19.18
C TYR A 56 4.01 -22.59 -19.77
N PHE A 57 4.31 -22.00 -20.91
CA PHE A 57 3.45 -20.99 -21.49
C PHE A 57 3.33 -21.07 -23.00
N PHE A 58 2.17 -20.65 -23.44
CA PHE A 58 1.81 -20.45 -24.85
C PHE A 58 1.28 -19.03 -25.05
N ARG A 59 1.64 -18.40 -26.18
CA ARG A 59 1.09 -17.13 -26.62
C ARG A 59 0.87 -17.13 -28.13
N GLY A 60 -0.33 -16.72 -28.55
CA GLY A 60 -0.69 -16.45 -29.94
C GLY A 60 -1.02 -14.96 -30.10
N MET A 61 -0.50 -14.33 -31.15
CA MET A 61 -0.83 -12.97 -31.56
C MET A 61 -1.21 -12.96 -33.01
N TYR A 62 -2.32 -12.30 -33.33
CA TYR A 62 -2.83 -12.18 -34.69
C TYR A 62 -3.06 -10.71 -35.02
N GLU A 63 -2.63 -10.32 -36.20
CA GLU A 63 -2.80 -9.00 -36.77
C GLU A 63 -3.47 -9.09 -38.11
N TYR A 64 -4.53 -8.32 -38.32
CA TYR A 64 -5.22 -8.17 -39.57
C TYR A 64 -5.02 -6.76 -40.12
N ASP A 65 -4.27 -6.63 -41.21
CA ASP A 65 -4.07 -5.43 -42.01
C ASP A 65 -3.69 -4.17 -41.20
N GLY A 66 -2.96 -4.35 -40.08
CA GLY A 66 -2.60 -3.26 -39.18
C GLY A 66 -3.79 -2.57 -38.52
N ARG A 67 -5.01 -3.13 -38.61
CA ARG A 67 -6.25 -2.53 -38.08
C ARG A 67 -6.79 -3.25 -36.87
N ILE A 68 -6.80 -4.58 -36.91
CA ILE A 68 -7.35 -5.43 -35.85
C ILE A 68 -6.22 -6.28 -35.29
N PHE A 69 -6.10 -6.30 -34.00
CA PHE A 69 -5.13 -7.09 -33.26
C PHE A 69 -5.86 -7.97 -32.25
N ALA A 70 -5.47 -9.22 -32.16
CA ALA A 70 -5.95 -10.15 -31.16
C ALA A 70 -4.78 -10.88 -30.51
N SER A 71 -4.88 -11.17 -29.24
CA SER A 71 -3.89 -11.96 -28.51
C SER A 71 -4.57 -12.93 -27.57
N ALA A 72 -3.96 -14.11 -27.40
CA ALA A 72 -4.34 -15.08 -26.40
C ALA A 72 -3.08 -15.65 -25.76
N SER A 73 -3.07 -15.80 -24.45
CA SER A 73 -1.99 -16.46 -23.74
C SER A 73 -2.54 -17.43 -22.70
N TYR A 74 -1.78 -18.48 -22.46
CA TYR A 74 -2.01 -19.44 -21.38
C TYR A 74 -0.69 -19.76 -20.71
N ARG A 75 -0.69 -19.79 -19.37
CA ARG A 75 0.48 -20.14 -18.58
C ARG A 75 0.09 -21.06 -17.43
N ARG A 76 0.89 -22.08 -17.20
CA ARG A 76 0.77 -22.97 -16.07
C ARG A 76 2.05 -22.89 -15.24
N ASP A 77 1.95 -22.41 -14.01
CA ASP A 77 3.07 -22.16 -13.12
C ASP A 77 2.99 -23.00 -11.85
N ALA A 78 4.15 -23.43 -11.35
CA ALA A 78 4.31 -24.06 -10.07
C ALA A 78 5.21 -23.22 -9.17
N SER A 79 4.83 -23.06 -7.89
CA SER A 79 5.64 -22.36 -6.88
C SER A 79 5.99 -23.28 -5.73
N SER A 80 7.25 -23.28 -5.31
CA SER A 80 7.73 -24.02 -4.14
C SER A 80 7.21 -23.49 -2.80
N ARG A 81 6.53 -22.35 -2.79
CA ARG A 81 5.88 -21.76 -1.61
C ARG A 81 4.64 -22.52 -1.18
N PHE A 82 4.07 -23.34 -2.08
CA PHE A 82 2.88 -24.14 -1.83
C PHE A 82 3.20 -25.63 -1.71
N HIS A 83 2.30 -26.34 -1.03
CA HIS A 83 2.39 -27.79 -0.92
C HIS A 83 2.41 -28.46 -2.32
N PRO A 84 3.10 -29.60 -2.51
CA PRO A 84 3.15 -30.31 -3.80
C PRO A 84 1.82 -30.48 -4.51
N ASP A 85 0.75 -30.73 -3.76
CA ASP A 85 -0.59 -30.98 -4.31
C ASP A 85 -1.31 -29.69 -4.76
N HIS A 86 -0.87 -28.51 -4.29
CA HIS A 86 -1.52 -27.21 -4.53
C HIS A 86 -0.62 -26.18 -5.21
N ARG A 87 0.58 -26.59 -5.65
CA ARG A 87 1.58 -25.65 -6.20
C ARG A 87 1.32 -25.17 -7.62
N TRP A 88 0.48 -25.88 -8.39
CA TRP A 88 0.23 -25.56 -9.78
C TRP A 88 -0.97 -24.63 -9.96
N GLY A 89 -0.74 -23.45 -10.57
CA GLY A 89 -1.77 -22.51 -11.00
C GLY A 89 -1.91 -22.49 -12.52
N ASN A 90 -3.11 -22.15 -13.02
CA ASN A 90 -3.38 -21.99 -14.45
C ASN A 90 -3.89 -20.57 -14.71
N PHE A 91 -3.21 -19.85 -15.57
CA PHE A 91 -3.45 -18.44 -15.85
C PHE A 91 -3.60 -18.23 -17.35
N TRP A 92 -4.45 -17.30 -17.76
CA TRP A 92 -4.72 -17.04 -19.14
C TRP A 92 -5.13 -15.60 -19.39
N SER A 93 -4.96 -15.13 -20.61
CA SER A 93 -5.47 -13.83 -21.01
C SER A 93 -5.88 -13.83 -22.47
N VAL A 94 -6.88 -13.02 -22.80
CA VAL A 94 -7.28 -12.66 -24.15
C VAL A 94 -7.35 -11.16 -24.26
N GLY A 95 -6.99 -10.63 -25.42
CA GLY A 95 -7.04 -9.21 -25.69
C GLY A 95 -7.32 -8.93 -27.16
N ALA A 96 -8.00 -7.82 -27.41
CA ALA A 96 -8.25 -7.30 -28.73
C ALA A 96 -8.04 -5.79 -28.78
N ALA A 97 -7.56 -5.30 -29.92
CA ALA A 97 -7.49 -3.88 -30.21
C ALA A 97 -7.91 -3.61 -31.65
N TRP A 98 -8.59 -2.49 -31.85
CA TRP A 98 -9.10 -2.06 -33.15
C TRP A 98 -8.74 -0.60 -33.41
N ILE A 99 -8.01 -0.36 -34.49
CA ILE A 99 -7.63 0.99 -34.94
C ILE A 99 -8.70 1.50 -35.91
N ILE A 100 -9.66 2.23 -35.39
CA ILE A 100 -10.87 2.68 -36.11
C ILE A 100 -10.51 3.66 -37.23
N ASN A 101 -9.57 4.54 -37.01
CA ASN A 101 -9.19 5.55 -38.02
C ASN A 101 -8.51 4.96 -39.27
N ARG A 102 -8.24 3.66 -39.29
CA ARG A 102 -7.76 2.93 -40.50
C ARG A 102 -8.89 2.29 -41.29
N GLU A 103 -10.12 2.39 -40.83
CA GLU A 103 -11.28 1.88 -41.54
C GLU A 103 -11.73 2.80 -42.68
N SER A 104 -12.08 2.23 -43.83
CA SER A 104 -12.48 2.98 -45.02
C SER A 104 -13.74 3.83 -44.83
N TRP A 105 -14.62 3.43 -43.90
CA TRP A 105 -15.86 4.14 -43.61
C TRP A 105 -15.68 5.28 -42.58
N PHE A 106 -14.53 5.31 -41.87
CA PHE A 106 -14.27 6.32 -40.85
C PHE A 106 -13.68 7.58 -41.49
N ASN A 107 -14.52 8.61 -41.63
CA ASN A 107 -14.11 9.89 -42.20
C ASN A 107 -14.25 11.03 -41.18
N ALA A 108 -13.31 11.08 -40.25
CA ALA A 108 -13.24 12.14 -39.23
C ALA A 108 -11.79 12.71 -39.18
N PRO A 109 -11.46 13.72 -39.99
CA PRO A 109 -10.09 14.22 -40.15
C PRO A 109 -9.47 14.83 -38.89
N VAL A 110 -10.28 15.06 -37.86
CA VAL A 110 -9.82 15.51 -36.54
C VAL A 110 -9.02 14.41 -35.82
N PHE A 111 -9.36 13.14 -36.06
CA PHE A 111 -8.69 11.99 -35.47
C PHE A 111 -7.55 11.50 -36.37
N ASN A 112 -6.33 11.67 -35.95
CA ASN A 112 -5.19 10.99 -36.57
C ASN A 112 -4.90 9.62 -35.92
N MET A 113 -5.41 9.39 -34.72
CA MET A 113 -5.47 8.06 -34.10
C MET A 113 -6.78 7.91 -33.30
N LEU A 114 -7.45 6.79 -33.49
CA LEU A 114 -8.53 6.32 -32.61
C LEU A 114 -8.44 4.80 -32.53
N LYS A 115 -8.10 4.31 -31.34
CA LYS A 115 -7.92 2.88 -31.08
C LYS A 115 -8.76 2.48 -29.88
N LEU A 116 -9.61 1.46 -30.05
CA LEU A 116 -10.28 0.79 -28.95
C LEU A 116 -9.48 -0.44 -28.55
N LYS A 117 -9.44 -0.73 -27.26
CA LYS A 117 -8.78 -1.91 -26.71
C LYS A 117 -9.62 -2.54 -25.61
N ALA A 118 -9.61 -3.85 -25.55
CA ALA A 118 -10.21 -4.60 -24.45
C ALA A 118 -9.35 -5.83 -24.15
N SER A 119 -9.22 -6.15 -22.87
CA SER A 119 -8.56 -7.39 -22.45
C SER A 119 -9.23 -7.95 -21.21
N TYR A 120 -9.19 -9.27 -21.09
CA TYR A 120 -9.60 -9.99 -19.91
C TYR A 120 -8.65 -11.17 -19.67
N GLY A 121 -8.30 -11.39 -18.38
CA GLY A 121 -7.42 -12.51 -18.05
C GLY A 121 -7.22 -12.67 -16.57
N SER A 122 -6.64 -13.79 -16.17
CA SER A 122 -6.27 -14.10 -14.80
C SER A 122 -4.76 -14.18 -14.64
N GLN A 123 -4.27 -13.75 -13.47
CA GLN A 123 -2.87 -13.78 -13.05
C GLN A 123 -2.80 -14.38 -11.66
N GLY A 124 -1.77 -15.19 -11.40
CA GLY A 124 -1.49 -15.74 -10.07
C GLY A 124 -0.58 -14.83 -9.25
N ASN A 125 -0.78 -14.85 -7.95
CA ASN A 125 0.11 -14.27 -6.97
C ASN A 125 0.46 -15.34 -5.92
N ASP A 126 1.76 -15.54 -5.69
CA ASP A 126 2.31 -16.45 -4.67
C ASP A 126 3.09 -15.70 -3.59
N ALA A 127 2.84 -14.41 -3.39
CA ALA A 127 3.59 -13.51 -2.52
C ALA A 127 3.37 -13.79 -1.03
N ILE A 128 3.73 -15.00 -0.59
CA ILE A 128 3.81 -15.42 0.81
C ILE A 128 5.23 -15.86 1.17
N GLY A 129 5.53 -15.96 2.47
CA GLY A 129 6.80 -16.52 2.94
C GLY A 129 6.95 -17.99 2.55
N MET A 130 8.19 -18.47 2.54
CA MET A 130 8.49 -19.89 2.29
C MET A 130 7.95 -20.77 3.41
N TYR A 131 7.60 -22.02 3.06
CA TYR A 131 7.18 -23.06 4.00
C TYR A 131 5.90 -22.74 4.80
N ARG A 132 5.01 -21.83 4.27
CA ARG A 132 3.74 -21.51 4.94
C ARG A 132 2.74 -22.65 4.93
N TYR A 133 2.99 -23.69 4.17
CA TYR A 133 2.17 -24.90 4.11
C TYR A 133 2.51 -25.94 5.20
N THR A 134 3.60 -25.77 5.99
CA THR A 134 4.04 -26.73 7.01
C THR A 134 4.26 -26.06 8.36
N ASP A 135 4.08 -26.85 9.43
CA ASP A 135 4.39 -26.41 10.78
C ASP A 135 5.91 -26.27 10.96
N LEU A 136 6.35 -25.17 11.57
CA LEU A 136 7.76 -24.89 11.85
C LEU A 136 8.00 -24.71 13.33
N TYR A 137 9.21 -25.09 13.75
CA TYR A 137 9.68 -24.97 15.13
C TYR A 137 10.94 -24.12 15.16
N SER A 138 11.07 -23.30 16.18
CA SER A 138 12.29 -22.56 16.50
C SER A 138 13.12 -23.34 17.49
N VAL A 139 14.41 -23.38 17.26
CA VAL A 139 15.39 -23.97 18.16
C VAL A 139 16.19 -22.82 18.79
N SER A 140 16.29 -22.81 20.10
CA SER A 140 17.00 -21.79 20.87
C SER A 140 17.74 -22.43 22.05
N ASN A 141 18.64 -21.67 22.68
CA ASN A 141 19.29 -22.07 23.93
C ASN A 141 18.27 -21.91 25.09
N ASP A 142 18.21 -22.86 26.00
CA ASP A 142 17.36 -22.84 27.19
C ASP A 142 17.93 -21.98 28.34
N GLY A 143 19.10 -21.37 28.13
CA GLY A 143 19.83 -20.58 29.14
C GLY A 143 20.86 -21.37 29.93
N ASN A 144 20.96 -22.70 29.76
CA ASN A 144 21.87 -23.62 30.44
C ASN A 144 22.67 -24.47 29.43
N ASP A 145 22.97 -23.96 28.25
CA ASP A 145 23.61 -24.64 27.13
C ASP A 145 22.80 -25.87 26.61
N GLY A 146 21.55 -25.98 26.99
CA GLY A 146 20.59 -26.94 26.47
C GLY A 146 19.81 -26.45 25.26
N ILE A 147 19.07 -27.34 24.61
CA ILE A 147 18.24 -27.06 23.46
C ILE A 147 16.80 -26.86 23.90
N SER A 148 16.24 -25.68 23.61
CA SER A 148 14.80 -25.41 23.72
C SER A 148 14.16 -25.42 22.33
N ILE A 149 13.05 -26.16 22.20
CA ILE A 149 12.26 -26.19 20.96
C ILE A 149 10.89 -25.60 21.25
N SER A 150 10.54 -24.57 20.49
CA SER A 150 9.23 -23.92 20.59
C SER A 150 8.52 -23.91 19.25
N PHE A 151 7.18 -23.96 19.28
CA PHE A 151 6.36 -23.86 18.09
C PHE A 151 6.49 -22.44 17.50
N ALA A 152 6.84 -22.31 16.21
CA ALA A 152 7.12 -21.03 15.57
C ALA A 152 6.05 -20.61 14.58
N GLN A 153 5.47 -21.57 13.85
CA GLN A 153 4.51 -21.27 12.79
C GLN A 153 3.55 -22.43 12.58
N LYS A 154 2.26 -22.10 12.50
CA LYS A 154 1.22 -23.03 12.01
C LYS A 154 1.20 -23.02 10.50
N GLY A 155 1.37 -24.19 9.89
CA GLY A 155 1.27 -24.38 8.46
C GLY A 155 -0.17 -24.63 8.00
N ASN A 156 -0.45 -24.27 6.75
CA ASN A 156 -1.68 -24.60 6.06
C ASN A 156 -1.35 -25.37 4.76
N PRO A 157 -1.49 -26.70 4.72
CA PRO A 157 -1.14 -27.48 3.54
C PRO A 157 -2.06 -27.21 2.34
N ASN A 158 -3.23 -26.62 2.55
CA ASN A 158 -4.21 -26.31 1.50
C ASN A 158 -3.99 -24.94 0.86
N ILE A 159 -3.02 -24.15 1.35
CA ILE A 159 -2.76 -22.82 0.80
C ILE A 159 -2.34 -22.91 -0.68
N THR A 160 -2.92 -22.07 -1.50
CA THR A 160 -2.72 -22.05 -2.95
C THR A 160 -2.61 -20.63 -3.48
N TRP A 161 -2.51 -20.50 -4.79
CA TRP A 161 -2.41 -19.22 -5.50
C TRP A 161 -3.59 -18.30 -5.22
N GLU A 162 -3.30 -17.05 -4.94
CA GLU A 162 -4.26 -15.97 -5.10
C GLU A 162 -4.43 -15.68 -6.58
N THR A 163 -5.67 -15.50 -7.03
CA THR A 163 -5.99 -15.25 -8.43
C THR A 163 -6.51 -13.82 -8.63
N ASN A 164 -5.88 -13.07 -9.53
CA ASN A 164 -6.29 -11.74 -9.94
C ASN A 164 -6.88 -11.78 -11.35
N SER A 165 -8.19 -11.66 -11.48
CA SER A 165 -8.91 -11.54 -12.74
C SER A 165 -9.08 -10.07 -13.11
N ASN A 166 -8.58 -9.66 -14.28
CA ASN A 166 -8.54 -8.27 -14.72
C ASN A 166 -9.33 -8.09 -16.01
N LEU A 167 -10.34 -7.23 -15.99
CA LEU A 167 -11.00 -6.67 -17.16
C LEU A 167 -10.48 -5.25 -17.38
N ASN A 168 -9.99 -4.96 -18.58
CA ASN A 168 -9.62 -3.62 -19.00
C ASN A 168 -10.31 -3.30 -20.32
N VAL A 169 -10.93 -2.12 -20.41
CA VAL A 169 -11.55 -1.59 -21.63
C VAL A 169 -11.14 -0.13 -21.76
N GLY A 170 -10.60 0.24 -22.92
CA GLY A 170 -10.11 1.60 -23.08
C GLY A 170 -10.11 2.10 -24.51
N ALA A 171 -9.90 3.39 -24.62
CA ALA A 171 -9.71 4.10 -25.88
C ALA A 171 -8.44 4.94 -25.84
N GLU A 172 -7.68 4.91 -26.92
CA GLU A 172 -6.55 5.78 -27.17
C GLU A 172 -6.89 6.71 -28.34
N PHE A 173 -6.57 7.99 -28.25
CA PHE A 173 -6.87 8.95 -29.28
C PHE A 173 -5.72 9.92 -29.51
N GLY A 174 -5.62 10.39 -30.78
CA GLY A 174 -4.78 11.49 -31.20
C GLY A 174 -5.60 12.42 -32.08
N LEU A 175 -5.59 13.71 -31.76
CA LEU A 175 -6.39 14.77 -32.39
C LEU A 175 -5.50 15.87 -32.92
N TRP A 176 -5.92 16.51 -34.04
CA TRP A 176 -5.27 17.70 -34.60
C TRP A 176 -3.78 17.51 -34.86
N ASN A 177 -3.39 16.41 -35.54
CA ASN A 177 -2.00 16.01 -35.77
C ASN A 177 -1.20 15.83 -34.48
N ASP A 178 -1.78 15.08 -33.53
CA ASP A 178 -1.25 14.78 -32.21
C ASP A 178 -1.01 15.99 -31.31
N ARG A 179 -1.68 17.14 -31.59
CA ARG A 179 -1.66 18.26 -30.65
C ARG A 179 -2.34 17.93 -29.32
N LEU A 180 -3.33 17.07 -29.35
CA LEU A 180 -3.95 16.48 -28.17
C LEU A 180 -3.98 14.96 -28.36
N SER A 181 -3.37 14.24 -27.43
CA SER A 181 -3.42 12.79 -27.41
C SER A 181 -3.69 12.30 -25.99
N GLY A 182 -4.22 11.10 -25.87
CA GLY A 182 -4.47 10.53 -24.55
C GLY A 182 -5.10 9.17 -24.61
N SER A 183 -5.39 8.66 -23.42
CA SER A 183 -6.17 7.44 -23.22
C SER A 183 -7.15 7.61 -22.08
N VAL A 184 -8.24 6.84 -22.18
CA VAL A 184 -9.20 6.63 -21.11
C VAL A 184 -9.36 5.12 -20.98
N ASP A 185 -9.06 4.59 -19.82
CA ASP A 185 -9.09 3.17 -19.52
C ASP A 185 -9.98 2.91 -18.30
N PHE A 186 -10.95 2.04 -18.44
CA PHE A 186 -11.73 1.47 -17.35
C PHE A 186 -11.12 0.13 -16.97
N PHE A 187 -10.99 -0.13 -15.66
CA PHE A 187 -10.58 -1.44 -15.19
C PHE A 187 -11.49 -1.97 -14.08
N TYR A 188 -11.64 -3.28 -14.07
CA TYR A 188 -12.23 -4.04 -12.98
C TYR A 188 -11.30 -5.21 -12.64
N ARG A 189 -10.76 -5.21 -11.44
CA ARG A 189 -9.89 -6.28 -10.92
C ARG A 189 -10.60 -7.00 -9.80
N LEU A 190 -10.79 -8.29 -9.97
CA LEU A 190 -11.27 -9.21 -8.95
C LEU A 190 -10.09 -10.02 -8.42
N THR A 191 -9.80 -9.89 -7.14
CA THR A 191 -8.85 -10.75 -6.43
C THR A 191 -9.65 -11.80 -5.70
N SER A 192 -9.44 -13.07 -6.05
CA SER A 192 -10.06 -14.24 -5.40
C SER A 192 -9.03 -15.04 -4.65
N ASP A 193 -9.47 -15.73 -3.59
CA ASP A 193 -8.59 -16.55 -2.76
C ASP A 193 -7.42 -15.74 -2.19
N MET A 194 -7.69 -14.55 -1.64
CA MET A 194 -6.66 -13.65 -1.12
C MET A 194 -5.74 -14.35 -0.12
N LEU A 195 -4.42 -14.24 -0.34
CA LEU A 195 -3.39 -14.73 0.58
C LEU A 195 -3.28 -13.80 1.78
N PHE A 196 -3.70 -14.24 2.94
CA PHE A 196 -3.77 -13.41 4.12
C PHE A 196 -3.22 -14.09 5.38
N SER A 197 -2.54 -13.32 6.24
CA SER A 197 -2.14 -13.77 7.57
C SER A 197 -3.30 -13.56 8.54
N VAL A 198 -3.95 -14.63 8.90
CA VAL A 198 -5.15 -14.65 9.70
C VAL A 198 -4.81 -14.66 11.17
N PRO A 199 -5.16 -13.63 11.96
CA PRO A 199 -4.95 -13.63 13.40
C PRO A 199 -5.87 -14.66 14.09
N VAL A 200 -5.36 -15.28 15.16
CA VAL A 200 -6.12 -16.23 15.97
C VAL A 200 -5.97 -15.91 17.46
N ALA A 201 -6.88 -16.45 18.29
CA ALA A 201 -6.81 -16.25 19.72
C ALA A 201 -5.51 -16.84 20.30
N PRO A 202 -4.82 -16.15 21.24
CA PRO A 202 -3.58 -16.63 21.86
C PRO A 202 -3.70 -18.03 22.49
N SER A 203 -4.91 -18.44 22.90
CA SER A 203 -5.20 -19.77 23.43
C SER A 203 -4.93 -20.92 22.45
N MET A 204 -4.81 -20.60 21.14
CA MET A 204 -4.45 -21.59 20.11
C MET A 204 -2.95 -21.96 20.11
N GLY A 205 -2.13 -21.25 20.89
CA GLY A 205 -0.68 -21.47 20.95
C GLY A 205 0.13 -20.84 19.82
N TYR A 206 -0.51 -20.08 18.93
CA TYR A 206 0.13 -19.27 17.87
C TYR A 206 -0.70 -18.01 17.60
N SER A 207 -0.11 -16.99 17.00
CA SER A 207 -0.76 -15.67 16.80
C SER A 207 -1.49 -15.55 15.48
N SER A 208 -1.04 -16.27 14.47
CA SER A 208 -1.64 -16.23 13.12
C SER A 208 -1.18 -17.43 12.27
N TYR A 209 -1.89 -17.67 11.17
CA TYR A 209 -1.48 -18.58 10.10
C TYR A 209 -1.90 -18.00 8.75
N TYR A 210 -1.34 -18.52 7.65
CA TYR A 210 -1.72 -18.07 6.29
C TYR A 210 -2.85 -18.91 5.73
N ASP A 211 -3.81 -18.24 5.08
CA ASP A 211 -4.96 -18.90 4.44
C ASP A 211 -5.38 -18.11 3.20
N ASN A 212 -6.11 -18.76 2.31
CA ASN A 212 -6.79 -18.13 1.21
C ASN A 212 -8.15 -17.64 1.71
N ILE A 213 -8.34 -16.31 1.80
CA ILE A 213 -9.56 -15.75 2.39
C ILE A 213 -10.27 -14.81 1.41
N GLY A 214 -11.51 -15.16 1.07
CA GLY A 214 -12.46 -14.26 0.44
C GLY A 214 -12.03 -13.60 -0.85
N ASP A 215 -12.87 -12.69 -1.29
CA ASP A 215 -12.71 -11.98 -2.55
C ASP A 215 -12.73 -10.48 -2.35
N MET A 216 -12.00 -9.76 -3.20
CA MET A 216 -11.91 -8.31 -3.19
C MET A 216 -11.98 -7.76 -4.61
N SER A 217 -12.63 -6.64 -4.80
CA SER A 217 -12.64 -5.92 -6.08
C SER A 217 -11.97 -4.55 -5.98
N ASN A 218 -11.31 -4.20 -7.08
CA ASN A 218 -10.85 -2.84 -7.36
C ASN A 218 -11.45 -2.42 -8.70
N ILE A 219 -12.25 -1.36 -8.69
CA ILE A 219 -12.81 -0.75 -9.89
C ILE A 219 -12.25 0.65 -10.06
N GLY A 220 -11.92 1.04 -11.28
CA GLY A 220 -11.37 2.38 -11.49
C GLY A 220 -11.37 2.84 -12.93
N VAL A 221 -10.98 4.09 -13.08
CA VAL A 221 -10.79 4.76 -14.37
C VAL A 221 -9.44 5.46 -14.34
N GLU A 222 -8.68 5.25 -15.42
CA GLU A 222 -7.40 5.91 -15.66
C GLU A 222 -7.55 6.83 -16.86
N VAL A 223 -7.07 8.07 -16.74
CA VAL A 223 -7.07 9.06 -17.80
C VAL A 223 -5.64 9.58 -17.97
N VAL A 224 -5.15 9.58 -19.19
CA VAL A 224 -3.87 10.20 -19.56
C VAL A 224 -4.13 11.17 -20.68
N LEU A 225 -3.67 12.41 -20.53
CA LEU A 225 -3.78 13.48 -21.52
C LEU A 225 -2.41 14.11 -21.77
N ASN A 226 -2.07 14.30 -23.04
CA ASN A 226 -0.90 15.05 -23.48
C ASN A 226 -1.33 16.08 -24.52
N GLY A 227 -0.88 17.31 -24.37
CA GLY A 227 -1.26 18.38 -25.27
C GLY A 227 -0.15 19.38 -25.55
N ASP A 228 0.01 19.76 -26.82
CA ASP A 228 0.87 20.87 -27.23
C ASP A 228 0.04 22.14 -27.31
N ILE A 229 0.13 22.99 -26.29
CA ILE A 229 -0.57 24.28 -26.24
C ILE A 229 -0.04 25.21 -27.34
N VAL A 230 1.29 25.28 -27.47
CA VAL A 230 1.98 25.97 -28.53
C VAL A 230 2.95 25.04 -29.22
N ARG A 231 2.91 25.01 -30.55
CA ARG A 231 3.84 24.18 -31.35
C ARG A 231 4.26 24.98 -32.58
N THR A 232 5.40 25.64 -32.47
CA THR A 232 6.05 26.36 -33.54
C THR A 232 7.49 25.86 -33.70
N GLN A 233 8.21 26.33 -34.70
CA GLN A 233 9.60 25.96 -34.95
C GLN A 233 10.53 26.32 -33.76
N ASN A 234 10.28 27.44 -33.09
CA ASN A 234 11.16 27.97 -32.04
C ASN A 234 10.58 27.90 -30.63
N VAL A 235 9.28 27.62 -30.51
CA VAL A 235 8.58 27.55 -29.22
C VAL A 235 7.67 26.31 -29.22
N VAL A 236 7.87 25.47 -28.25
CA VAL A 236 7.01 24.31 -27.96
C VAL A 236 6.62 24.37 -26.48
N TRP A 237 5.32 24.44 -26.22
CA TRP A 237 4.78 24.37 -24.87
C TRP A 237 3.83 23.18 -24.80
N SER A 238 4.23 22.17 -24.03
CA SER A 238 3.49 20.94 -23.85
C SER A 238 3.02 20.80 -22.40
N VAL A 239 1.86 20.18 -22.22
CA VAL A 239 1.31 19.80 -20.92
C VAL A 239 0.96 18.32 -20.94
N ASN A 240 1.13 17.65 -19.82
CA ASN A 240 0.65 16.30 -19.60
C ASN A 240 -0.08 16.21 -18.28
N ALA A 241 -1.10 15.36 -18.22
CA ALA A 241 -1.85 15.10 -17.01
C ALA A 241 -2.25 13.63 -16.97
N ASN A 242 -2.21 13.04 -15.81
CA ASN A 242 -2.81 11.75 -15.56
C ASN A 242 -3.63 11.76 -14.29
N LEU A 243 -4.65 10.93 -14.27
CA LEU A 243 -5.56 10.76 -13.15
C LEU A 243 -5.99 9.29 -13.07
N THR A 244 -5.90 8.73 -11.88
CA THR A 244 -6.49 7.45 -11.55
C THR A 244 -7.52 7.64 -10.46
N TRP A 245 -8.76 7.25 -10.73
CA TRP A 245 -9.79 7.07 -9.71
C TRP A 245 -9.94 5.60 -9.43
N VAL A 246 -9.96 5.21 -8.14
CA VAL A 246 -10.07 3.80 -7.73
C VAL A 246 -11.01 3.65 -6.53
N LYS A 247 -11.77 2.57 -6.51
CA LYS A 247 -12.59 2.13 -5.38
C LYS A 247 -12.31 0.67 -5.09
N ASN A 248 -11.87 0.39 -3.88
CA ASN A 248 -11.65 -0.96 -3.34
C ASN A 248 -12.85 -1.42 -2.54
N LYS A 249 -13.17 -2.72 -2.58
CA LYS A 249 -14.23 -3.33 -1.79
C LYS A 249 -13.95 -4.81 -1.52
N VAL A 250 -14.01 -5.24 -0.27
CA VAL A 250 -14.12 -6.65 0.11
C VAL A 250 -15.50 -7.16 -0.26
N LEU A 251 -15.59 -8.20 -1.08
CA LEU A 251 -16.85 -8.73 -1.61
C LEU A 251 -17.41 -9.85 -0.73
N SER A 252 -16.54 -10.79 -0.35
CA SER A 252 -16.90 -11.95 0.44
C SER A 252 -15.79 -12.34 1.39
N LEU A 253 -16.17 -12.89 2.53
CA LEU A 253 -15.27 -13.54 3.49
C LEU A 253 -15.80 -14.95 3.78
N PRO A 254 -14.94 -15.93 4.06
CA PRO A 254 -15.41 -17.22 4.51
C PRO A 254 -16.12 -17.10 5.87
N ASP A 255 -17.09 -17.98 6.15
CA ASP A 255 -17.87 -17.92 7.39
C ASP A 255 -17.00 -18.03 8.64
N SER A 256 -15.87 -18.71 8.55
CA SER A 256 -14.84 -18.78 9.59
C SER A 256 -14.16 -17.44 9.90
N ARG A 257 -14.47 -16.38 9.14
CA ARG A 257 -13.92 -15.02 9.27
C ARG A 257 -14.98 -13.95 9.42
N LYS A 258 -16.19 -14.33 9.68
CA LYS A 258 -17.30 -13.43 10.05
C LYS A 258 -17.44 -13.40 11.57
N ASP A 259 -16.35 -13.02 12.25
CA ASP A 259 -16.22 -13.09 13.71
C ASP A 259 -17.17 -12.11 14.41
N ILE A 260 -17.33 -10.90 13.84
CA ILE A 260 -18.19 -9.84 14.38
C ILE A 260 -18.93 -9.09 13.27
N CYS A 261 -20.05 -8.48 13.63
CA CYS A 261 -20.81 -7.58 12.75
C CYS A 261 -20.76 -6.15 13.28
N VAL A 262 -20.10 -5.26 12.54
CA VAL A 262 -19.97 -3.83 12.87
C VAL A 262 -20.74 -3.03 11.84
N ASP A 263 -21.73 -2.23 12.26
CA ASP A 263 -22.59 -1.38 11.41
C ASP A 263 -23.18 -2.12 10.18
N GLY A 264 -23.54 -3.40 10.37
CA GLY A 264 -24.10 -4.25 9.31
C GLY A 264 -23.09 -4.95 8.42
N HIS A 265 -21.80 -4.77 8.67
CA HIS A 265 -20.71 -5.41 7.94
C HIS A 265 -20.13 -6.58 8.74
N TRP A 266 -20.20 -7.78 8.19
CA TRP A 266 -19.57 -8.96 8.77
C TRP A 266 -18.08 -9.00 8.44
N GLY A 267 -17.24 -9.33 9.43
CA GLY A 267 -15.80 -9.39 9.24
C GLY A 267 -15.03 -9.66 10.52
N PHE A 268 -13.75 -9.29 10.53
CA PHE A 268 -12.84 -9.47 11.64
C PHE A 268 -11.91 -8.26 11.82
N ILE A 269 -11.37 -8.14 13.04
CA ILE A 269 -10.42 -7.08 13.39
C ILE A 269 -9.01 -7.53 13.04
N ASN A 270 -8.26 -6.65 12.40
CA ASN A 270 -6.83 -6.81 12.12
C ASN A 270 -6.06 -5.58 12.60
N GLY A 271 -5.55 -5.65 13.83
CA GLY A 271 -4.91 -4.50 14.47
C GLY A 271 -5.86 -3.31 14.64
N SER A 272 -5.56 -2.19 13.99
CA SER A 272 -6.39 -0.97 14.00
C SER A 272 -7.31 -0.85 12.77
N THR A 273 -7.52 -1.94 12.03
CA THR A 273 -8.40 -1.99 10.85
C THR A 273 -9.45 -3.08 11.01
N PHE A 274 -10.56 -2.89 10.31
CA PHE A 274 -11.62 -3.88 10.19
C PHE A 274 -11.69 -4.36 8.74
N ILE A 275 -11.56 -5.65 8.55
CA ILE A 275 -11.73 -6.31 7.27
C ILE A 275 -13.14 -6.85 7.23
N GLY A 276 -14.04 -6.15 6.54
CA GLY A 276 -15.46 -6.43 6.51
C GLY A 276 -16.06 -6.42 5.12
N GLU A 277 -17.04 -7.32 4.89
CA GLU A 277 -17.78 -7.36 3.63
C GLU A 277 -18.45 -6.02 3.33
N GLY A 278 -18.25 -5.53 2.12
CA GLY A 278 -18.79 -4.25 1.68
C GLY A 278 -17.91 -3.03 1.94
N LEU A 279 -16.85 -3.17 2.74
CA LEU A 279 -15.91 -2.11 3.08
C LEU A 279 -14.63 -2.21 2.24
N SER A 280 -13.82 -1.14 2.27
CA SER A 280 -12.45 -1.19 1.77
C SER A 280 -11.56 -2.02 2.70
N LEU A 281 -10.59 -2.74 2.14
CA LEU A 281 -9.67 -3.62 2.89
C LEU A 281 -8.99 -2.94 4.08
N ASN A 282 -8.65 -1.67 3.96
CA ASN A 282 -7.91 -0.89 4.95
C ASN A 282 -8.81 0.16 5.66
N THR A 283 -10.02 -0.23 6.04
CA THR A 283 -10.91 0.65 6.82
C THR A 283 -10.46 0.65 8.29
N TYR A 284 -10.17 1.83 8.83
CA TYR A 284 -9.79 1.96 10.23
C TYR A 284 -10.96 1.60 11.16
N TYR A 285 -10.62 0.89 12.24
CA TYR A 285 -11.54 0.53 13.31
C TYR A 285 -10.77 0.61 14.62
N MET A 286 -11.10 1.60 15.43
CA MET A 286 -10.33 1.91 16.64
C MET A 286 -11.11 2.81 17.61
N PRO A 287 -10.62 2.97 18.86
CA PRO A 287 -11.15 3.94 19.80
C PRO A 287 -11.19 5.36 19.23
N THR A 288 -12.20 6.14 19.61
CA THR A 288 -12.30 7.55 19.26
C THR A 288 -11.94 8.45 20.43
N TYR A 289 -11.10 9.45 20.15
CA TYR A 289 -10.64 10.45 21.10
C TYR A 289 -11.78 11.44 21.43
N ALA A 290 -11.98 11.74 22.70
CA ALA A 290 -13.02 12.65 23.17
C ALA A 290 -12.49 14.04 23.57
N GLY A 291 -11.16 14.22 23.60
CA GLY A 291 -10.53 15.48 23.99
C GLY A 291 -9.74 15.39 25.28
N VAL A 292 -9.49 16.54 25.88
CA VAL A 292 -8.77 16.70 27.15
C VAL A 292 -9.77 17.00 28.27
N ASP A 293 -9.67 16.30 29.38
CA ASP A 293 -10.44 16.66 30.58
C ASP A 293 -9.93 18.00 31.10
N PRO A 294 -10.75 19.06 31.12
CA PRO A 294 -10.33 20.40 31.54
C PRO A 294 -9.94 20.48 33.02
N THR A 295 -10.32 19.51 33.84
CA THR A 295 -10.02 19.48 35.27
C THR A 295 -8.67 18.82 35.57
N SER A 296 -8.41 17.67 34.94
CA SER A 296 -7.23 16.86 35.23
C SER A 296 -6.15 16.94 34.12
N GLY A 297 -6.50 17.46 32.94
CA GLY A 297 -5.62 17.53 31.79
C GLY A 297 -5.35 16.17 31.12
N LYS A 298 -6.02 15.11 31.53
CA LYS A 298 -5.84 13.79 30.95
C LYS A 298 -6.52 13.69 29.58
N ALA A 299 -5.96 12.86 28.73
CA ALA A 299 -6.64 12.40 27.50
C ALA A 299 -7.90 11.61 27.86
N THR A 300 -8.97 11.79 27.07
CA THR A 300 -10.22 11.07 27.24
C THR A 300 -10.68 10.44 25.94
N TRP A 301 -11.41 9.36 26.06
CA TRP A 301 -11.94 8.58 24.92
C TRP A 301 -13.43 8.34 25.06
N ASN A 302 -14.12 8.18 23.93
CA ASN A 302 -15.52 7.76 23.91
C ASN A 302 -15.58 6.28 24.30
N TRP A 303 -16.36 5.97 25.29
CA TRP A 303 -16.51 4.64 25.87
C TRP A 303 -17.98 4.22 25.86
N PHE A 304 -18.27 3.03 25.36
CA PHE A 304 -19.59 2.44 25.46
C PHE A 304 -19.69 1.62 26.75
N GLU A 305 -20.25 2.25 27.81
CA GLU A 305 -20.44 1.58 29.09
C GLU A 305 -21.61 0.63 29.01
N LYS A 306 -21.31 -0.68 29.04
CA LYS A 306 -22.29 -1.75 28.95
C LYS A 306 -23.10 -1.85 30.25
N LYS A 307 -24.43 -1.92 30.10
CA LYS A 307 -25.31 -2.20 31.23
C LYS A 307 -25.12 -3.64 31.68
N LYS A 308 -24.98 -3.84 33.00
CA LYS A 308 -24.89 -5.15 33.63
C LYS A 308 -26.15 -5.44 34.44
N ASP A 309 -26.55 -6.69 34.48
CA ASP A 309 -27.62 -7.17 35.36
C ASP A 309 -27.15 -7.36 36.81
N GLU A 310 -28.03 -7.86 37.69
CA GLU A 310 -27.73 -8.12 39.11
C GLU A 310 -26.64 -9.16 39.33
N ASN A 311 -26.36 -10.02 38.32
CA ASN A 311 -25.31 -11.04 38.37
C ASN A 311 -23.98 -10.56 37.78
N GLY A 312 -23.93 -9.30 37.25
CA GLY A 312 -22.76 -8.72 36.62
C GLY A 312 -22.61 -9.09 35.12
N GLU A 313 -23.60 -9.79 34.53
CA GLU A 313 -23.62 -10.16 33.14
C GLU A 313 -24.07 -8.96 32.25
N VAL A 314 -23.51 -8.86 31.04
CA VAL A 314 -23.85 -7.81 30.08
C VAL A 314 -25.26 -8.02 29.54
N VAL A 315 -26.12 -7.03 29.76
CA VAL A 315 -27.48 -7.02 29.19
C VAL A 315 -27.40 -6.88 27.68
N LYS A 316 -28.07 -7.75 26.93
CA LYS A 316 -28.14 -7.75 25.47
C LYS A 316 -29.56 -7.48 25.00
N ASP A 317 -29.69 -6.83 23.82
CA ASP A 317 -30.96 -6.62 23.12
C ASP A 317 -31.45 -7.90 22.42
N GLU A 318 -32.59 -7.81 21.74
CA GLU A 318 -33.22 -8.91 21.00
C GLU A 318 -32.30 -9.47 19.88
N ASN A 319 -31.32 -8.68 19.42
CA ASN A 319 -30.36 -9.08 18.39
C ASN A 319 -29.00 -9.57 18.99
N GLY A 320 -28.92 -9.70 20.31
CA GLY A 320 -27.72 -10.14 21.02
C GLY A 320 -26.65 -9.07 21.16
N LYS A 321 -26.93 -7.79 20.84
CA LYS A 321 -26.00 -6.69 21.00
C LYS A 321 -26.01 -6.15 22.43
N PRO A 322 -24.85 -5.76 23.00
CA PRO A 322 -24.79 -5.14 24.32
C PRO A 322 -25.66 -3.86 24.37
N VAL A 323 -26.41 -3.71 25.45
CA VAL A 323 -27.13 -2.48 25.80
C VAL A 323 -26.26 -1.65 26.70
N GLY A 324 -26.14 -0.34 26.44
CA GLY A 324 -25.27 0.55 27.20
C GLY A 324 -25.47 2.02 26.84
N GLU A 325 -24.61 2.86 27.35
CA GLU A 325 -24.58 4.30 27.10
C GLU A 325 -23.20 4.77 26.73
N TRP A 326 -23.11 5.74 25.80
CA TRP A 326 -21.86 6.39 25.45
C TRP A 326 -21.48 7.40 26.54
N LYS A 327 -20.29 7.25 27.09
CA LYS A 327 -19.67 8.14 28.07
C LYS A 327 -18.25 8.48 27.63
N THR A 328 -17.61 9.38 28.37
CA THR A 328 -16.18 9.63 28.24
C THR A 328 -15.43 8.99 29.40
N THR A 329 -14.23 8.48 29.15
CA THR A 329 -13.35 7.90 30.18
C THR A 329 -11.92 8.38 29.98
N ASP A 330 -11.19 8.58 31.08
CA ASP A 330 -9.74 8.82 31.10
C ASP A 330 -8.93 7.53 31.31
N VAL A 331 -9.61 6.39 31.38
CA VAL A 331 -9.01 5.05 31.52
C VAL A 331 -9.01 4.37 30.16
N TYR A 332 -7.87 4.42 29.46
CA TYR A 332 -7.75 3.87 28.09
C TYR A 332 -8.07 2.37 28.02
N GLN A 333 -7.80 1.60 29.07
CA GLN A 333 -8.11 0.17 29.10
C GLN A 333 -9.61 -0.11 28.92
N ASN A 334 -10.49 0.78 29.37
CA ASN A 334 -11.94 0.62 29.19
C ASN A 334 -12.34 0.57 27.71
N VAL A 335 -11.58 1.27 26.84
CA VAL A 335 -11.85 1.31 25.40
C VAL A 335 -10.94 0.38 24.62
N SER A 336 -9.69 0.18 25.01
CA SER A 336 -8.74 -0.65 24.26
C SER A 336 -9.06 -2.15 24.32
N SER A 337 -9.67 -2.60 25.43
CA SER A 337 -10.06 -4.00 25.63
C SER A 337 -11.50 -4.31 25.21
N ASP A 338 -12.25 -3.29 24.77
CA ASP A 338 -13.67 -3.42 24.45
C ASP A 338 -14.00 -2.87 23.05
N ASN A 339 -14.09 -3.77 22.08
CA ASN A 339 -14.34 -3.43 20.68
C ASN A 339 -15.73 -2.78 20.44
N ASP A 340 -16.70 -2.92 21.35
CA ASP A 340 -17.99 -2.23 21.25
C ASP A 340 -17.84 -0.70 21.42
N SER A 341 -16.71 -0.26 21.97
CA SER A 341 -16.34 1.17 22.07
C SER A 341 -15.61 1.70 20.83
N TRP A 342 -15.31 0.84 19.84
CA TRP A 342 -14.60 1.24 18.62
C TRP A 342 -15.57 1.68 17.54
N LYS A 343 -15.08 2.48 16.59
CA LYS A 343 -15.90 2.95 15.46
C LYS A 343 -15.22 2.67 14.14
N LEU A 344 -16.03 2.36 13.12
CA LEU A 344 -15.60 2.37 11.73
C LEU A 344 -15.32 3.81 11.31
N LEU A 345 -14.15 4.02 10.75
CA LEU A 345 -13.63 5.31 10.32
C LEU A 345 -13.32 5.28 8.81
N GLN A 346 -12.63 6.28 8.33
CA GLN A 346 -12.22 6.34 6.92
C GLN A 346 -11.17 5.28 6.59
N CYS A 347 -11.05 4.91 5.31
CA CYS A 347 -10.02 3.98 4.86
C CYS A 347 -8.71 4.73 4.50
N SER A 348 -7.60 3.98 4.48
CA SER A 348 -6.30 4.53 4.11
C SER A 348 -6.08 4.70 2.61
N MET A 349 -6.93 4.10 1.77
CA MET A 349 -6.76 4.13 0.32
C MET A 349 -7.17 5.49 -0.26
N PRO A 350 -6.36 6.07 -1.14
CA PRO A 350 -6.74 7.29 -1.86
C PRO A 350 -7.89 7.01 -2.83
N THR A 351 -8.74 8.01 -3.05
CA THR A 351 -9.82 7.93 -4.03
C THR A 351 -9.35 8.34 -5.41
N VAL A 352 -8.51 9.39 -5.48
CA VAL A 352 -7.94 9.92 -6.74
C VAL A 352 -6.47 10.23 -6.53
N PHE A 353 -5.64 9.85 -7.49
CA PHE A 353 -4.24 10.25 -7.52
C PHE A 353 -3.76 10.39 -8.96
N GLY A 354 -2.65 11.12 -9.14
CA GLY A 354 -2.12 11.35 -10.46
C GLY A 354 -0.99 12.37 -10.47
N GLY A 355 -0.69 12.86 -11.68
CA GLY A 355 0.34 13.83 -11.89
C GLY A 355 -0.04 14.84 -12.96
N PHE A 356 0.63 15.97 -12.91
CA PHE A 356 0.57 17.02 -13.91
C PHE A 356 1.99 17.45 -14.25
N GLY A 357 2.28 17.62 -15.54
CA GLY A 357 3.55 18.11 -16.00
C GLY A 357 3.39 19.20 -17.04
N THR A 358 4.33 20.14 -17.08
CA THR A 358 4.42 21.12 -18.15
C THR A 358 5.86 21.30 -18.57
N SER A 359 6.09 21.43 -19.87
CA SER A 359 7.40 21.72 -20.44
C SER A 359 7.29 22.81 -21.49
N LEU A 360 8.19 23.78 -21.41
CA LEU A 360 8.31 24.89 -22.36
C LEU A 360 9.73 24.87 -22.94
N TYR A 361 9.81 24.77 -24.24
CA TYR A 361 11.03 25.05 -25.00
C TYR A 361 10.86 26.38 -25.76
N ALA A 362 11.78 27.30 -25.62
CA ALA A 362 11.75 28.59 -26.33
C ALA A 362 13.17 29.06 -26.61
N TYR A 363 13.54 29.17 -27.91
CA TYR A 363 14.81 29.77 -28.37
C TYR A 363 16.07 29.24 -27.67
N GLY A 364 16.11 27.93 -27.36
CA GLY A 364 17.20 27.28 -26.68
C GLY A 364 17.01 27.14 -25.17
N PHE A 365 16.11 27.87 -24.55
CA PHE A 365 15.69 27.63 -23.17
C PHE A 365 14.70 26.48 -23.10
N ASP A 366 14.86 25.65 -22.10
CA ASP A 366 13.91 24.64 -21.74
C ASP A 366 13.59 24.71 -20.22
N ILE A 367 12.31 24.62 -19.92
CA ILE A 367 11.80 24.60 -18.55
C ILE A 367 10.85 23.42 -18.44
N SER A 368 10.99 22.59 -17.41
CA SER A 368 10.02 21.54 -17.09
C SER A 368 9.66 21.57 -15.63
N ILE A 369 8.38 21.32 -15.34
CA ILE A 369 7.84 21.21 -13.99
C ILE A 369 7.00 19.93 -13.94
N ALA A 370 7.21 19.11 -12.91
CA ALA A 370 6.42 17.93 -12.64
C ALA A 370 5.81 18.02 -11.25
N LEU A 371 4.53 17.69 -11.15
CA LEU A 371 3.76 17.65 -9.92
C LEU A 371 3.09 16.29 -9.80
N ASP A 372 2.95 15.82 -8.58
CA ASP A 372 2.14 14.66 -8.22
C ASP A 372 1.19 15.00 -7.07
N TYR A 373 0.03 14.36 -7.08
CA TYR A 373 -1.01 14.64 -6.11
C TYR A 373 -1.80 13.39 -5.73
N GLN A 374 -2.35 13.42 -4.53
CA GLN A 374 -3.26 12.41 -4.01
C GLN A 374 -4.40 13.09 -3.28
N LEU A 375 -5.62 12.58 -3.49
CA LEU A 375 -6.84 13.07 -2.85
C LEU A 375 -7.63 11.89 -2.26
N GLY A 376 -8.17 12.09 -1.08
CA GLY A 376 -8.84 11.05 -0.32
C GLY A 376 -7.86 10.16 0.43
N GLY A 377 -8.41 9.29 1.27
CA GLY A 377 -7.65 8.45 2.18
C GLY A 377 -7.26 9.16 3.48
N THR A 378 -6.95 8.33 4.45
CA THR A 378 -6.56 8.75 5.80
C THR A 378 -5.38 7.90 6.24
N MET A 379 -4.41 8.46 6.91
CA MET A 379 -3.26 7.73 7.43
C MET A 379 -3.11 7.94 8.94
N TYR A 380 -2.60 6.94 9.62
CA TYR A 380 -2.25 7.04 11.02
C TYR A 380 -0.82 7.62 11.15
N ASP A 381 -0.70 8.79 11.78
CA ASP A 381 0.60 9.44 12.03
C ASP A 381 1.26 8.87 13.30
N GLY A 382 1.82 7.66 13.15
CA GLY A 382 2.52 6.98 14.24
C GLY A 382 3.79 7.71 14.67
N SER A 383 4.42 8.46 13.78
CA SER A 383 5.61 9.26 14.12
C SER A 383 5.24 10.40 15.04
N TYR A 384 4.19 11.14 14.71
CA TYR A 384 3.69 12.21 15.58
C TYR A 384 3.22 11.67 16.93
N ALA A 385 2.45 10.57 16.94
CA ALA A 385 2.07 9.90 18.18
C ALA A 385 3.29 9.51 19.03
N GLY A 386 4.34 9.00 18.40
CA GLY A 386 5.60 8.64 19.07
C GLY A 386 6.33 9.85 19.67
N TYR A 387 6.35 10.99 18.96
CA TYR A 387 6.97 12.22 19.43
C TYR A 387 6.16 12.96 20.51
N LEU A 388 4.91 12.58 20.74
CA LEU A 388 4.08 13.07 21.83
C LEU A 388 4.13 12.16 23.07
N SER A 389 4.88 11.04 23.03
CA SER A 389 4.93 10.10 24.15
C SER A 389 5.55 10.75 25.40
N ALA A 390 4.90 10.55 26.54
CA ALA A 390 5.46 10.94 27.81
C ALA A 390 6.78 10.21 28.10
N PRO A 391 7.77 10.85 28.74
CA PRO A 391 9.00 10.17 29.09
C PRO A 391 8.75 9.13 30.19
N THR A 392 9.41 7.99 30.02
CA THR A 392 9.47 6.88 30.99
C THR A 392 10.93 6.65 31.39
N ALA A 393 11.18 5.79 32.36
CA ALA A 393 12.55 5.45 32.75
C ALA A 393 13.42 4.95 31.60
N SER A 394 12.82 4.25 30.60
CA SER A 394 13.51 3.71 29.42
C SER A 394 13.56 4.68 28.24
N SER A 395 12.86 5.81 28.28
CA SER A 395 12.70 6.74 27.16
C SER A 395 13.12 8.18 27.48
N VAL A 396 13.77 8.42 28.59
CA VAL A 396 14.35 9.73 28.95
C VAL A 396 15.39 10.14 27.90
N GLY A 397 15.33 11.43 27.47
CA GLY A 397 16.28 12.01 26.50
C GLY A 397 15.87 11.84 25.04
N LYS A 398 14.67 11.34 24.72
CA LYS A 398 14.13 11.35 23.36
C LYS A 398 13.73 12.77 22.94
N ASN A 399 13.89 13.04 21.63
CA ASN A 399 13.33 14.25 21.05
C ASN A 399 11.80 14.16 21.03
N LEU A 400 11.15 15.28 21.31
CA LEU A 400 9.70 15.41 21.36
C LEU A 400 9.23 16.45 20.34
N HIS A 401 7.94 16.41 19.98
CA HIS A 401 7.35 17.41 19.10
C HIS A 401 7.13 18.72 19.83
N LEU A 402 7.23 19.85 19.14
CA LEU A 402 7.06 21.18 19.73
C LEU A 402 5.67 21.42 20.31
N ASP A 403 4.64 20.76 19.80
CA ASP A 403 3.25 20.87 20.29
C ASP A 403 3.10 20.48 21.76
N ILE A 404 4.11 19.80 22.34
CA ILE A 404 4.12 19.50 23.79
C ILE A 404 4.15 20.79 24.65
N TYR A 405 4.68 21.89 24.12
CA TYR A 405 4.63 23.18 24.81
C TYR A 405 3.20 23.71 25.00
N ASP A 406 2.27 23.29 24.12
CA ASP A 406 0.85 23.64 24.23
C ASP A 406 0.05 22.70 25.14
N SER A 407 0.73 21.76 25.84
CA SER A 407 0.07 20.81 26.71
C SER A 407 -0.76 21.52 27.79
N TRP A 408 -1.83 20.87 28.19
CA TRP A 408 -2.70 21.31 29.27
C TRP A 408 -1.89 21.58 30.54
N SER A 409 -2.19 22.72 31.18
CA SER A 409 -1.65 23.12 32.49
C SER A 409 -2.72 23.93 33.25
N GLN A 410 -2.46 24.25 34.50
CA GLN A 410 -3.38 25.08 35.27
C GLN A 410 -3.59 26.48 34.69
N ASP A 411 -2.61 26.95 33.89
CA ASP A 411 -2.64 28.25 33.20
C ASP A 411 -3.14 28.12 31.77
N ASN A 412 -3.30 26.88 31.20
CA ASN A 412 -3.76 26.57 29.85
C ASN A 412 -4.77 25.42 29.88
N LYS A 413 -5.96 25.65 30.44
CA LYS A 413 -6.99 24.61 30.62
C LYS A 413 -7.78 24.29 29.37
N ASP A 414 -7.78 25.17 28.40
CA ASP A 414 -8.49 24.98 27.11
C ASP A 414 -7.66 24.27 26.04
N SER A 415 -6.47 23.78 26.41
CA SER A 415 -5.59 23.09 25.51
C SER A 415 -6.24 21.82 24.92
N GLN A 416 -6.03 21.61 23.61
CA GLN A 416 -6.39 20.37 22.93
C GLN A 416 -5.32 19.27 23.08
N MET A 417 -4.16 19.62 23.68
CA MET A 417 -3.07 18.71 23.95
C MET A 417 -3.16 18.27 25.42
N PRO A 418 -3.23 16.96 25.70
CA PRO A 418 -3.22 16.45 27.08
C PRO A 418 -2.01 16.92 27.87
N ARG A 419 -2.14 16.91 29.19
CA ARG A 419 -1.03 17.22 30.08
C ARG A 419 0.19 16.35 29.75
N PHE A 420 1.36 16.92 29.87
CA PHE A 420 2.63 16.23 29.70
C PHE A 420 3.21 15.89 31.06
N GLN A 421 3.17 14.63 31.45
CA GLN A 421 3.59 14.15 32.74
C GLN A 421 4.45 12.89 32.61
N TYR A 422 5.51 12.80 33.42
CA TYR A 422 6.35 11.60 33.48
C TYR A 422 5.50 10.37 33.80
N ASP A 423 5.74 9.29 33.06
CA ASP A 423 5.08 7.98 33.18
C ASP A 423 3.56 8.00 32.89
N ASP A 424 3.07 9.01 32.17
CA ASP A 424 1.69 9.01 31.64
C ASP A 424 1.62 8.24 30.31
N LEU A 425 1.33 6.95 30.41
CA LEU A 425 1.41 6.00 29.30
C LEU A 425 0.28 6.17 28.25
N TYR A 426 -0.77 6.94 28.57
CA TYR A 426 -1.96 7.00 27.72
C TYR A 426 -2.09 8.25 26.87
N GLN A 427 -1.20 9.21 27.02
CA GLN A 427 -1.24 10.49 26.31
C GLN A 427 -1.25 10.30 24.78
N ASN A 428 -0.54 9.30 24.27
CA ASN A 428 -0.40 8.98 22.86
C ASN A 428 -1.02 7.62 22.47
N SER A 429 -2.01 7.15 23.21
CA SER A 429 -2.69 5.89 22.93
C SER A 429 -3.38 5.89 21.58
N THR A 430 -3.40 4.71 20.95
CA THR A 430 -3.97 4.51 19.60
C THR A 430 -5.44 4.93 19.54
N SER A 431 -5.73 5.91 18.72
CA SER A 431 -7.08 6.43 18.50
C SER A 431 -7.13 7.26 17.21
N ASP A 432 -8.31 7.69 16.81
CA ASP A 432 -8.54 8.56 15.66
C ASP A 432 -7.88 9.96 15.80
N ARG A 433 -7.42 10.33 16.98
CA ARG A 433 -6.65 11.57 17.22
C ARG A 433 -5.46 11.70 16.27
N PHE A 434 -4.83 10.59 15.91
CA PHE A 434 -3.65 10.53 15.07
C PHE A 434 -3.98 10.18 13.62
N LEU A 435 -5.26 10.13 13.25
CA LEU A 435 -5.67 9.99 11.87
C LEU A 435 -5.63 11.34 11.18
N ILE A 436 -4.82 11.43 10.15
CA ILE A 436 -4.66 12.64 9.34
C ILE A 436 -5.06 12.36 7.89
N SER A 437 -5.41 13.42 7.16
CA SER A 437 -5.67 13.32 5.73
C SER A 437 -4.40 12.94 4.99
N SER A 438 -4.48 11.97 4.07
CA SER A 438 -3.38 11.64 3.18
C SER A 438 -3.34 12.48 1.90
N ASN A 439 -4.14 13.55 1.83
CA ASN A 439 -4.11 14.48 0.70
C ASN A 439 -2.77 15.20 0.63
N TYR A 440 -2.19 15.24 -0.54
CA TYR A 440 -0.99 16.00 -0.79
C TYR A 440 -0.91 16.55 -2.21
N LEU A 441 -0.11 17.59 -2.38
CA LEU A 441 0.39 18.10 -3.63
C LEU A 441 1.90 18.27 -3.49
N ASN A 442 2.65 17.67 -4.40
CA ASN A 442 4.09 17.70 -4.41
C ASN A 442 4.60 18.29 -5.75
N ILE A 443 5.52 19.25 -5.70
CA ILE A 443 6.31 19.66 -6.86
C ILE A 443 7.54 18.76 -6.85
N SER A 444 7.46 17.66 -7.62
CA SER A 444 8.45 16.61 -7.60
C SER A 444 9.74 16.97 -8.32
N ASN A 445 9.66 17.79 -9.38
CA ASN A 445 10.84 18.24 -10.12
C ASN A 445 10.62 19.60 -10.77
N ILE A 446 11.65 20.44 -10.76
CA ILE A 446 11.78 21.61 -11.62
C ILE A 446 13.15 21.56 -12.30
N SER A 447 13.18 21.66 -13.62
CA SER A 447 14.42 21.76 -14.40
C SER A 447 14.38 22.97 -15.32
N VAL A 448 15.48 23.69 -15.38
CA VAL A 448 15.68 24.82 -16.28
C VAL A 448 17.00 24.63 -17.00
N GLY A 449 16.98 24.68 -18.32
CA GLY A 449 18.15 24.48 -19.15
C GLY A 449 18.29 25.51 -20.28
N TYR A 450 19.49 25.61 -20.82
CA TYR A 450 19.77 26.36 -22.03
C TYR A 450 20.69 25.59 -22.94
N THR A 451 20.26 25.41 -24.18
CA THR A 451 21.04 24.76 -25.25
C THR A 451 21.66 25.85 -26.12
N PHE A 452 22.98 25.92 -26.10
CA PHE A 452 23.73 26.91 -26.87
C PHE A 452 23.72 26.58 -28.36
N PRO A 453 23.49 27.55 -29.23
CA PRO A 453 23.52 27.33 -30.68
C PRO A 453 24.92 26.84 -31.16
N ALA A 454 24.96 25.78 -31.94
CA ALA A 454 26.22 25.22 -32.47
C ALA A 454 27.04 26.23 -33.28
N LYS A 455 26.40 27.22 -33.92
CA LYS A 455 27.04 28.31 -34.65
C LYS A 455 27.98 29.18 -33.81
N TRP A 456 27.83 29.25 -32.51
CA TRP A 456 28.70 29.99 -31.60
C TRP A 456 30.09 29.36 -31.46
N TRP A 457 30.19 28.09 -31.81
CA TRP A 457 31.38 27.26 -31.65
C TRP A 457 32.06 26.89 -32.97
N ASN A 458 31.67 27.55 -34.09
CA ASN A 458 32.16 27.28 -35.45
C ASN A 458 32.12 25.77 -35.81
N GLY A 459 31.16 25.05 -35.30
CA GLY A 459 30.98 23.62 -35.57
C GLY A 459 31.87 22.65 -34.72
N HIS A 460 32.75 23.18 -33.88
CA HIS A 460 33.59 22.34 -33.00
C HIS A 460 32.79 21.67 -31.90
N ILE A 461 31.72 22.29 -31.42
CA ILE A 461 30.79 21.72 -30.44
C ILE A 461 29.41 21.68 -31.11
N GLN A 462 28.86 20.49 -31.30
CA GLN A 462 27.58 20.29 -31.97
C GLN A 462 26.41 20.52 -31.02
N ASN A 463 26.56 20.18 -29.76
CA ASN A 463 25.51 20.33 -28.75
C ASN A 463 26.14 20.59 -27.37
N LEU A 464 25.84 21.76 -26.81
CA LEU A 464 26.18 22.12 -25.44
C LEU A 464 24.91 22.59 -24.74
N ARG A 465 24.49 21.86 -23.73
CA ARG A 465 23.37 22.24 -22.86
C ARG A 465 23.87 22.36 -21.42
N VAL A 466 23.54 23.48 -20.78
CA VAL A 466 23.74 23.70 -19.35
C VAL A 466 22.36 23.72 -18.69
N TYR A 467 22.20 23.02 -17.59
CA TYR A 467 20.93 22.97 -16.88
C TYR A 467 21.12 22.93 -15.37
N ALA A 468 20.10 23.33 -14.65
CA ALA A 468 19.91 23.13 -13.22
C ALA A 468 18.59 22.39 -13.00
N ALA A 469 18.63 21.41 -12.11
CA ALA A 469 17.43 20.66 -11.71
C ALA A 469 17.36 20.61 -10.19
N CYS A 470 16.13 20.63 -9.68
CA CYS A 470 15.82 20.48 -8.28
C CYS A 470 14.69 19.46 -8.13
N ASP A 471 14.92 18.45 -7.29
CA ASP A 471 13.93 17.41 -6.96
C ASP A 471 13.32 17.71 -5.59
N ASN A 472 12.07 17.26 -5.38
CA ASN A 472 11.30 17.45 -4.14
C ASN A 472 11.26 18.92 -3.71
N VAL A 473 10.90 19.81 -4.66
CA VAL A 473 11.00 21.26 -4.50
C VAL A 473 10.07 21.80 -3.43
N TRP A 474 8.87 21.27 -3.39
CA TRP A 474 7.86 21.72 -2.44
C TRP A 474 6.79 20.64 -2.23
N TYR A 475 6.38 20.51 -0.99
CA TYR A 475 5.37 19.54 -0.58
C TYR A 475 4.32 20.23 0.29
N TRP A 476 3.07 20.02 -0.03
CA TRP A 476 1.93 20.43 0.78
C TRP A 476 1.09 19.22 1.17
N SER A 477 0.75 19.11 2.44
CA SER A 477 -0.21 18.14 2.96
C SER A 477 -1.11 18.82 3.99
N LYS A 478 -2.32 18.31 4.12
CA LYS A 478 -3.25 18.76 5.16
C LYS A 478 -3.08 17.84 6.36
N ARG A 479 -2.54 18.36 7.45
CA ARG A 479 -2.57 17.70 8.75
C ARG A 479 -3.89 17.93 9.47
#